data_1d629e25589e2fbdd0b53acdf78e232f
#
_entry.id   1d629e25589e2fbdd0b53acdf78e232f
#
_cell.length_a   1.000
_cell.length_b   1.000
_cell.length_c   1.000
_cell.angle_alpha   90.00
_cell.angle_beta   90.00
_cell.angle_gamma   90.00
#
_symmetry.space_group_name_H-M   'P 1'
#
loop_
_entity.id
_entity.type
_entity.pdbx_description
1 polymer ?
#
loop_
_entity_poly.entity_id
_entity_poly.type
_entity_poly.pdbx_seq_one_letter_code
_entity_poly.pdbx_strand_id
1 'polypeptide(L)'
;MLGDKLVALRKKNGHSQQELADKLQVTRQTISNWELGQGAPSLDKAMELAKIYHISLDDLVENQVEIVVKEKKQGSSRLLKYLEGKKVKISGSDMEHLLESVLDWGYNAAVRVLEVTDEWMRIEYTRTKENHLMKKETVIKLIDINMINGVEIVEEE
;
A
#
# COMPACT_ATOMS: atom_id res chain seq x y z
N MET A 1 0.10 -3.71 -10.77
CA MET A 1 -0.12 -2.72 -11.89
C MET A 1 -0.96 -1.55 -11.40
N LEU A 2 -0.98 -0.39 -12.09
CA LEU A 2 -1.78 0.79 -11.65
C LEU A 2 -3.27 0.45 -11.47
N GLY A 3 -3.85 -0.33 -12.38
CA GLY A 3 -5.26 -0.71 -12.30
C GLY A 3 -5.62 -1.44 -11.01
N ASP A 4 -4.79 -2.39 -10.57
CA ASP A 4 -5.02 -3.14 -9.33
C ASP A 4 -4.98 -2.22 -8.10
N LYS A 5 -4.06 -1.23 -8.10
CA LYS A 5 -3.99 -0.21 -7.05
C LYS A 5 -5.26 0.63 -6.99
N LEU A 6 -5.76 1.07 -8.16
CA LEU A 6 -7.00 1.85 -8.24
C LEU A 6 -8.20 1.07 -7.69
N VAL A 7 -8.32 -0.22 -8.03
CA VAL A 7 -9.37 -1.10 -7.48
C VAL A 7 -9.24 -1.19 -5.96
N ALA A 8 -8.03 -1.44 -5.44
CA ALA A 8 -7.78 -1.58 -4.01
C ALA A 8 -8.13 -0.30 -3.26
N LEU A 9 -7.64 0.87 -3.73
CA LEU A 9 -7.90 2.18 -3.14
C LEU A 9 -9.38 2.54 -3.17
N ARG A 10 -10.06 2.32 -4.29
CA ARG A 10 -11.49 2.59 -4.42
C ARG A 10 -12.31 1.74 -3.44
N LYS A 11 -12.05 0.45 -3.37
CA LYS A 11 -12.74 -0.47 -2.44
C LYS A 11 -12.48 -0.11 -0.99
N LYS A 12 -11.23 0.21 -0.62
CA LYS A 12 -10.87 0.69 0.74
C LYS A 12 -11.73 1.87 1.16
N ASN A 13 -11.96 2.81 0.25
CA ASN A 13 -12.74 4.02 0.52
C ASN A 13 -14.26 3.82 0.34
N GLY A 14 -14.71 2.61 0.05
CA GLY A 14 -16.11 2.27 -0.12
C GLY A 14 -16.78 2.93 -1.34
N HIS A 15 -15.99 3.42 -2.31
CA HIS A 15 -16.52 4.05 -3.50
C HIS A 15 -16.91 3.00 -4.56
N SER A 16 -18.07 3.18 -5.19
CA SER A 16 -18.39 2.53 -6.47
C SER A 16 -17.57 3.17 -7.61
N GLN A 17 -17.49 2.50 -8.75
CA GLN A 17 -16.87 3.10 -9.95
C GLN A 17 -17.60 4.39 -10.39
N GLN A 18 -18.91 4.47 -10.18
CA GLN A 18 -19.69 5.65 -10.52
C GLN A 18 -19.36 6.82 -9.58
N GLU A 19 -19.32 6.59 -8.27
CA GLU A 19 -18.99 7.65 -7.29
C GLU A 19 -17.57 8.19 -7.49
N LEU A 20 -16.61 7.32 -7.84
CA LEU A 20 -15.25 7.77 -8.16
C LEU A 20 -15.24 8.58 -9.46
N ALA A 21 -16.01 8.16 -10.47
CA ALA A 21 -16.12 8.86 -11.74
C ALA A 21 -16.71 10.27 -11.54
N ASP A 22 -17.76 10.40 -10.73
CA ASP A 22 -18.40 11.67 -10.41
C ASP A 22 -17.42 12.62 -9.70
N LYS A 23 -16.63 12.11 -8.72
CA LYS A 23 -15.59 12.89 -8.02
C LYS A 23 -14.52 13.43 -8.96
N LEU A 24 -14.13 12.63 -9.95
CA LEU A 24 -13.09 12.97 -10.92
C LEU A 24 -13.62 13.66 -12.19
N GLN A 25 -14.94 13.85 -12.29
CA GLN A 25 -15.62 14.43 -13.48
C GLN A 25 -15.26 13.66 -14.77
N VAL A 26 -15.26 12.35 -14.71
CA VAL A 26 -15.05 11.44 -15.83
C VAL A 26 -16.23 10.46 -15.95
N THR A 27 -16.26 9.62 -16.97
CA THR A 27 -17.29 8.59 -17.09
C THR A 27 -16.96 7.36 -16.25
N ARG A 28 -17.99 6.61 -15.79
CA ARG A 28 -17.80 5.30 -15.16
C ARG A 28 -16.96 4.36 -16.03
N GLN A 29 -17.15 4.42 -17.34
CA GLN A 29 -16.39 3.61 -18.31
C GLN A 29 -14.90 3.95 -18.28
N THR A 30 -14.55 5.22 -18.08
CA THR A 30 -13.17 5.67 -17.95
C THR A 30 -12.51 5.01 -16.72
N ILE A 31 -13.20 5.02 -15.56
CA ILE A 31 -12.71 4.35 -14.36
C ILE A 31 -12.54 2.85 -14.59
N SER A 32 -13.53 2.19 -15.21
CA SER A 32 -13.45 0.77 -15.53
C SER A 32 -12.25 0.45 -16.42
N ASN A 33 -11.99 1.27 -17.44
CA ASN A 33 -10.86 1.08 -18.34
C ASN A 33 -9.51 1.22 -17.60
N TRP A 34 -9.38 2.20 -16.71
CA TRP A 34 -8.17 2.36 -15.90
C TRP A 34 -7.94 1.16 -14.98
N GLU A 35 -8.99 0.67 -14.33
CA GLU A 35 -8.93 -0.50 -13.43
C GLU A 35 -8.58 -1.80 -14.19
N LEU A 36 -9.02 -1.93 -15.43
CA LEU A 36 -8.71 -3.07 -16.31
C LEU A 36 -7.35 -2.95 -17.04
N GLY A 37 -6.63 -1.83 -16.84
CA GLY A 37 -5.37 -1.58 -17.54
C GLY A 37 -5.54 -1.29 -19.05
N GLN A 38 -6.76 -0.98 -19.49
CA GLN A 38 -7.07 -0.61 -20.89
C GLN A 38 -6.84 0.88 -21.16
N GLY A 39 -6.32 1.61 -20.19
CA GLY A 39 -5.96 3.01 -20.24
C GLY A 39 -5.32 3.45 -18.94
N ALA A 40 -4.88 4.69 -18.89
CA ALA A 40 -4.30 5.29 -17.68
C ALA A 40 -4.90 6.69 -17.45
N PRO A 41 -5.01 7.16 -16.19
CA PRO A 41 -5.37 8.54 -15.90
C PRO A 41 -4.31 9.50 -16.47
N SER A 42 -4.74 10.68 -16.91
CA SER A 42 -3.82 11.79 -17.17
C SER A 42 -3.10 12.20 -15.88
N LEU A 43 -2.00 12.93 -15.98
CA LEU A 43 -1.24 13.41 -14.82
C LEU A 43 -2.15 14.17 -13.84
N ASP A 44 -3.02 15.07 -14.34
CA ASP A 44 -3.95 15.82 -13.50
C ASP A 44 -4.91 14.89 -12.74
N LYS A 45 -5.46 13.87 -13.43
CA LYS A 45 -6.34 12.89 -12.78
C LYS A 45 -5.62 11.97 -11.81
N ALA A 46 -4.37 11.63 -12.08
CA ALA A 46 -3.53 10.89 -11.15
C ALA A 46 -3.24 11.71 -9.88
N MET A 47 -3.00 13.01 -10.01
CA MET A 47 -2.83 13.92 -8.86
C MET A 47 -4.13 14.08 -8.05
N GLU A 48 -5.30 14.14 -8.72
CA GLU A 48 -6.60 14.16 -8.03
C GLU A 48 -6.83 12.85 -7.28
N LEU A 49 -6.53 11.69 -7.88
CA LEU A 49 -6.61 10.38 -7.25
C LEU A 49 -5.70 10.27 -6.03
N ALA A 50 -4.44 10.71 -6.15
CA ALA A 50 -3.48 10.73 -5.05
C ALA A 50 -4.00 11.56 -3.86
N LYS A 51 -4.62 12.72 -4.12
CA LYS A 51 -5.26 13.56 -3.09
C LYS A 51 -6.48 12.89 -2.47
N ILE A 52 -7.37 12.27 -3.28
CA ILE A 52 -8.58 11.58 -2.80
C ILE A 52 -8.19 10.43 -1.86
N TYR A 53 -7.11 9.71 -2.16
CA TYR A 53 -6.69 8.53 -1.43
C TYR A 53 -5.59 8.80 -0.40
N HIS A 54 -5.18 10.06 -0.21
CA HIS A 54 -4.15 10.49 0.75
C HIS A 54 -2.82 9.73 0.61
N ILE A 55 -2.39 9.50 -0.62
CA ILE A 55 -1.10 8.89 -0.97
C ILE A 55 -0.29 9.82 -1.86
N SER A 56 1.02 9.59 -2.00
CA SER A 56 1.83 10.33 -2.95
C SER A 56 1.52 9.93 -4.40
N LEU A 57 1.79 10.82 -5.34
CA LEU A 57 1.67 10.49 -6.77
C LEU A 57 2.64 9.35 -7.15
N ASP A 58 3.84 9.36 -6.58
CA ASP A 58 4.86 8.35 -6.82
C ASP A 58 4.36 6.96 -6.37
N ASP A 59 3.78 6.86 -5.16
CA ASP A 59 3.21 5.60 -4.67
C ASP A 59 2.05 5.10 -5.54
N LEU A 60 1.28 6.02 -6.13
CA LEU A 60 0.22 5.66 -7.06
C LEU A 60 0.78 5.11 -8.37
N VAL A 61 1.78 5.75 -8.97
CA VAL A 61 2.24 5.45 -10.34
C VAL A 61 3.41 4.47 -10.41
N GLU A 62 4.27 4.38 -9.39
CA GLU A 62 5.40 3.46 -9.36
C GLU A 62 4.93 2.00 -9.28
N ASN A 63 5.45 1.16 -10.19
CA ASN A 63 5.12 -0.27 -10.20
C ASN A 63 5.77 -1.07 -9.07
N GLN A 64 6.77 -0.51 -8.39
CA GLN A 64 7.49 -1.15 -7.28
C GLN A 64 6.77 -1.01 -5.93
N VAL A 65 5.75 -0.14 -5.85
CA VAL A 65 4.95 0.03 -4.64
C VAL A 65 3.66 -0.78 -4.75
N GLU A 66 3.50 -1.75 -3.86
CA GLU A 66 2.24 -2.49 -3.70
C GLU A 66 1.37 -1.82 -2.64
N ILE A 67 0.08 -1.66 -2.95
CA ILE A 67 -0.91 -1.11 -2.01
C ILE A 67 -1.71 -2.28 -1.43
N VAL A 68 -1.62 -2.43 -0.11
CA VAL A 68 -2.30 -3.48 0.63
C VAL A 68 -3.37 -2.85 1.52
N VAL A 69 -4.62 -3.26 1.35
CA VAL A 69 -5.79 -2.65 2.02
C VAL A 69 -6.66 -3.68 2.72
N LYS A 70 -7.33 -3.26 3.80
CA LYS A 70 -8.41 -3.99 4.46
C LYS A 70 -9.64 -3.08 4.64
N GLU A 71 -10.83 -3.67 4.71
CA GLU A 71 -12.07 -2.93 5.02
C GLU A 71 -12.05 -2.38 6.46
N LYS A 72 -12.55 -1.15 6.63
CA LYS A 72 -12.33 -0.27 7.79
C LYS A 72 -12.50 -0.89 9.18
N LYS A 73 -11.47 -0.68 10.03
CA LYS A 73 -11.59 -0.48 11.49
C LYS A 73 -10.80 0.78 11.87
N GLN A 74 -11.38 1.66 12.70
CA GLN A 74 -10.71 2.89 13.17
C GLN A 74 -9.55 2.55 14.11
N GLY A 75 -8.34 2.97 13.75
CA GLY A 75 -7.12 2.82 14.55
C GLY A 75 -6.34 4.14 14.67
N SER A 76 -5.56 4.29 15.72
CA SER A 76 -4.86 5.55 16.08
C SER A 76 -3.49 5.63 15.39
N SER A 77 -3.38 6.43 14.34
CA SER A 77 -2.14 6.65 13.57
C SER A 77 -1.04 7.39 14.33
N ARG A 78 -1.40 8.21 15.33
CA ARG A 78 -0.43 9.08 16.04
C ARG A 78 0.71 8.32 16.73
N LEU A 79 0.42 7.16 17.32
CA LEU A 79 1.43 6.32 17.97
C LEU A 79 2.38 5.67 16.96
N LEU A 80 1.88 5.37 15.76
CA LEU A 80 2.67 4.71 14.72
C LEU A 80 3.70 5.65 14.07
N LYS A 81 3.48 6.97 14.10
CA LYS A 81 4.48 7.95 13.60
C LYS A 81 5.82 7.87 14.31
N TYR A 82 5.84 7.45 15.56
CA TYR A 82 7.08 7.22 16.32
C TYR A 82 7.95 6.10 15.73
N LEU A 83 7.40 5.27 14.85
CA LEU A 83 8.09 4.15 14.21
C LEU A 83 8.87 4.55 12.95
N GLU A 84 8.69 5.77 12.43
CA GLU A 84 9.40 6.24 11.24
C GLU A 84 10.92 6.15 11.43
N GLY A 85 11.61 5.61 10.42
CA GLY A 85 13.04 5.33 10.43
C GLY A 85 13.46 4.07 11.18
N LYS A 86 12.56 3.42 11.93
CA LYS A 86 12.88 2.24 12.75
C LYS A 86 12.68 0.95 11.98
N LYS A 87 13.40 -0.09 12.41
CA LYS A 87 13.11 -1.47 12.03
C LYS A 87 12.08 -2.05 12.98
N VAL A 88 11.03 -2.64 12.43
CA VAL A 88 9.91 -3.19 13.18
C VAL A 88 9.49 -4.54 12.64
N LYS A 89 8.91 -5.37 13.49
CA LYS A 89 8.11 -6.53 13.11
C LYS A 89 6.65 -6.13 13.21
N ILE A 90 5.86 -6.42 12.18
CA ILE A 90 4.46 -6.06 12.11
C ILE A 90 3.63 -7.34 12.21
N SER A 91 2.60 -7.32 13.07
CA SER A 91 1.63 -8.41 13.20
C SER A 91 0.22 -7.93 12.89
N GLY A 92 -0.58 -8.81 12.30
CA GLY A 92 -1.97 -8.53 11.97
C GLY A 92 -2.71 -9.80 11.57
N SER A 93 -4.02 -9.84 11.75
CA SER A 93 -4.85 -11.04 11.53
C SER A 93 -4.86 -11.58 10.11
N ASP A 94 -4.56 -10.76 9.12
CA ASP A 94 -4.49 -11.14 7.70
C ASP A 94 -3.06 -10.92 7.14
N MET A 95 -2.14 -10.45 7.97
CA MET A 95 -0.75 -10.22 7.59
C MET A 95 -0.01 -11.53 7.32
N GLU A 96 -0.46 -12.65 7.91
CA GLU A 96 0.11 -13.97 7.69
C GLU A 96 0.12 -14.34 6.20
N HIS A 97 -1.02 -14.21 5.53
CA HIS A 97 -1.12 -14.51 4.09
C HIS A 97 -0.48 -13.45 3.20
N LEU A 98 -0.43 -12.19 3.65
CA LEU A 98 0.17 -11.09 2.91
C LEU A 98 1.68 -11.04 3.04
N LEU A 99 2.21 -11.45 4.18
CA LEU A 99 3.65 -11.51 4.44
C LEU A 99 4.26 -12.84 4.00
N GLU A 100 3.51 -13.95 4.01
CA GLU A 100 3.97 -15.24 3.46
C GLU A 100 4.26 -15.18 1.96
N SER A 101 3.46 -14.45 1.19
CA SER A 101 3.74 -14.22 -0.23
C SER A 101 4.86 -13.21 -0.50
N VAL A 102 5.29 -12.48 0.53
CA VAL A 102 6.17 -11.30 0.44
C VAL A 102 7.50 -11.51 1.12
N LEU A 103 7.51 -12.32 2.15
CA LEU A 103 8.71 -12.59 2.94
C LEU A 103 9.13 -14.03 2.72
N ASP A 104 10.12 -14.25 1.87
CA ASP A 104 10.90 -15.50 1.78
C ASP A 104 11.51 -15.92 3.14
N TRP A 105 11.19 -15.23 4.21
CA TRP A 105 11.83 -15.28 5.52
C TRP A 105 10.83 -15.40 6.66
N GLY A 106 9.79 -16.18 6.57
CA GLY A 106 8.97 -16.55 7.72
C GLY A 106 8.53 -15.38 8.65
N TYR A 107 7.68 -15.66 9.58
CA TYR A 107 7.00 -14.82 10.59
C TYR A 107 7.79 -13.73 11.34
N ASN A 108 9.09 -13.58 11.14
CA ASN A 108 10.00 -12.77 11.94
C ASN A 108 10.79 -11.71 11.15
N ALA A 109 10.47 -11.44 9.89
CA ALA A 109 11.24 -10.47 9.14
C ALA A 109 10.96 -9.04 9.64
N ALA A 110 12.04 -8.35 9.99
CA ALA A 110 11.96 -6.93 10.32
C ALA A 110 11.91 -6.11 9.03
N VAL A 111 10.99 -5.14 8.99
CA VAL A 111 10.85 -4.16 7.91
C VAL A 111 11.24 -2.79 8.41
N ARG A 112 11.74 -1.92 7.53
CA ARG A 112 12.00 -0.51 7.88
C ARG A 112 10.74 0.31 7.61
N VAL A 113 10.30 1.09 8.58
CA VAL A 113 9.22 2.06 8.40
C VAL A 113 9.81 3.32 7.78
N LEU A 114 9.33 3.71 6.61
CA LEU A 114 9.77 4.91 5.91
C LEU A 114 8.93 6.12 6.30
N GLU A 115 7.61 5.95 6.34
CA GLU A 115 6.65 7.01 6.60
C GLU A 115 5.36 6.46 7.19
N VAL A 116 4.68 7.23 8.02
CA VAL A 116 3.35 6.91 8.55
C VAL A 116 2.41 8.10 8.37
N THR A 117 1.32 7.90 7.65
CA THR A 117 0.21 8.85 7.52
C THR A 117 -0.96 8.40 8.39
N ASP A 118 -2.10 9.11 8.33
CA ASP A 118 -3.29 8.73 9.07
C ASP A 118 -3.97 7.45 8.56
N GLU A 119 -3.64 7.03 7.34
CA GLU A 119 -4.25 5.85 6.71
C GLU A 119 -3.24 4.76 6.33
N TRP A 120 -1.98 5.13 6.12
CA TRP A 120 -0.97 4.27 5.52
C TRP A 120 0.31 4.23 6.33
N MET A 121 0.93 3.05 6.37
CA MET A 121 2.33 2.85 6.74
C MET A 121 3.12 2.43 5.51
N ARG A 122 4.11 3.23 5.13
CA ARG A 122 5.06 2.93 4.05
C ARG A 122 6.24 2.19 4.63
N ILE A 123 6.48 0.98 4.16
CA ILE A 123 7.58 0.12 4.62
C ILE A 123 8.52 -0.25 3.49
N GLU A 124 9.76 -0.52 3.85
CA GLU A 124 10.81 -1.03 2.99
C GLU A 124 11.35 -2.35 3.55
N TYR A 125 11.56 -3.33 2.70
CA TYR A 125 12.23 -4.58 3.03
C TYR A 125 12.97 -5.15 1.83
N THR A 126 13.85 -6.12 2.07
CA THR A 126 14.63 -6.78 1.03
C THR A 126 14.15 -8.23 0.90
N ARG A 127 13.86 -8.66 -0.33
CA ARG A 127 13.53 -10.06 -0.64
C ARG A 127 14.45 -10.62 -1.72
N THR A 128 14.48 -11.96 -1.83
CA THR A 128 15.12 -12.62 -2.96
C THR A 128 14.26 -12.49 -4.21
N LYS A 129 14.84 -12.09 -5.33
CA LYS A 129 14.10 -11.91 -6.58
C LYS A 129 13.61 -13.25 -7.11
N GLU A 130 12.33 -13.34 -7.48
CA GLU A 130 11.77 -14.51 -8.15
C GLU A 130 12.62 -14.91 -9.36
N ASN A 131 12.92 -16.21 -9.47
CA ASN A 131 13.79 -16.82 -10.50
C ASN A 131 15.29 -16.52 -10.41
N HIS A 132 15.79 -15.90 -9.32
CA HIS A 132 17.23 -15.65 -9.14
C HIS A 132 17.66 -15.86 -7.68
N LEU A 133 18.05 -17.08 -7.32
CA LEU A 133 18.44 -17.52 -5.96
C LEU A 133 19.49 -16.64 -5.24
N MET A 134 20.18 -15.72 -5.93
CA MET A 134 21.23 -14.89 -5.34
C MET A 134 21.03 -13.38 -5.51
N LYS A 135 19.97 -12.92 -6.18
CA LYS A 135 19.71 -11.48 -6.35
C LYS A 135 18.67 -11.02 -5.34
N LYS A 136 19.06 -10.08 -4.51
CA LYS A 136 18.16 -9.37 -3.59
C LYS A 136 17.58 -8.16 -4.30
N GLU A 137 16.32 -7.85 -4.02
CA GLU A 137 15.65 -6.63 -4.43
C GLU A 137 15.02 -5.93 -3.23
N THR A 138 15.05 -4.61 -3.24
CA THR A 138 14.36 -3.79 -2.24
C THR A 138 12.94 -3.56 -2.71
N VAL A 139 11.98 -3.80 -1.84
CA VAL A 139 10.55 -3.65 -2.09
C VAL A 139 9.99 -2.60 -1.14
N ILE A 140 9.15 -1.71 -1.67
CA ILE A 140 8.39 -0.75 -0.90
C ILE A 140 6.91 -1.14 -0.95
N LYS A 141 6.24 -1.14 0.21
CA LYS A 141 4.81 -1.39 0.33
C LYS A 141 4.13 -0.29 1.14
N LEU A 142 2.89 -0.01 0.74
CA LEU A 142 1.93 0.76 1.53
C LEU A 142 0.97 -0.21 2.20
N ILE A 143 0.97 -0.23 3.52
CA ILE A 143 0.09 -1.05 4.35
C ILE A 143 -0.98 -0.15 4.95
N ASP A 144 -2.24 -0.56 4.84
CA ASP A 144 -3.35 0.09 5.54
C ASP A 144 -3.14 -0.06 7.06
N ILE A 145 -3.11 1.06 7.78
CA ILE A 145 -2.90 1.08 9.24
C ILE A 145 -3.93 0.21 9.96
N ASN A 146 -5.14 0.09 9.43
CA ASN A 146 -6.19 -0.75 10.02
C ASN A 146 -5.91 -2.26 9.94
N MET A 147 -4.94 -2.69 9.14
CA MET A 147 -4.48 -4.09 9.10
C MET A 147 -3.49 -4.42 10.19
N ILE A 148 -2.89 -3.41 10.83
CA ILE A 148 -1.84 -3.57 11.82
C ILE A 148 -2.48 -3.81 13.18
N ASN A 149 -2.24 -4.98 13.77
CA ASN A 149 -2.71 -5.33 15.11
C ASN A 149 -1.64 -5.12 16.17
N GLY A 150 -0.37 -5.20 15.79
CA GLY A 150 0.75 -4.99 16.69
C GLY A 150 2.03 -4.66 15.93
N VAL A 151 2.91 -3.93 16.58
CA VAL A 151 4.24 -3.57 16.07
C VAL A 151 5.26 -3.74 17.19
N GLU A 152 6.30 -4.50 16.92
CA GLU A 152 7.45 -4.69 17.81
C GLU A 152 8.67 -3.98 17.20
N ILE A 153 9.30 -3.08 17.97
CA ILE A 153 10.53 -2.42 17.53
C ILE A 153 11.68 -3.41 17.69
N VAL A 154 12.46 -3.56 16.63
CA VAL A 154 13.70 -4.34 16.65
C VAL A 154 14.83 -3.38 16.92
N GLU A 155 15.44 -3.48 18.10
CA GLU A 155 16.63 -2.70 18.43
C GLU A 155 17.80 -3.17 17.55
N GLU A 156 18.53 -2.22 16.97
CA GLU A 156 19.82 -2.52 16.30
C GLU A 156 20.87 -2.64 17.42
N GLU A 157 21.50 -3.82 17.54
CA GLU A 157 22.72 -4.00 18.33
C GLU A 157 23.92 -3.30 17.68
#